data_c505cd211c11d8f00f7c920622c8c54e
#
_entry.id   c505cd211c11d8f00f7c920622c8c54e
#
_cell.length_a   1.000
_cell.length_b   1.000
_cell.length_c   1.000
_cell.angle_alpha   90.00
_cell.angle_beta   90.00
_cell.angle_gamma   90.00
#
_symmetry.space_group_name_H-M   'P 1'
#
loop_
_entity.id
_entity.type
_entity.pdbx_description
1 polymer ?
#
loop_
_entity_poly.entity_id
_entity_poly.type
_entity_poly.pdbx_seq_one_letter_code
_entity_poly.pdbx_strand_id
1 'polypeptide(L)'
;RGEDNSYYETISNNTICIDEEVPFDLPDGWIWCRLKSLADPHENSFVDGPFGSNLKTDHYTDRREVRIIQLNNIGEFTWKNNGIKYTTYRHAETLSRCKSYPGDIVIAKMMPAGRAIIIPDIEDVYVISSDCVRLQLPNYIDKRYVMYMINSPTINKCVMKNVQGIGRTRTSLSKLKELLVPIPPYKQQCQISATFNKSLFYFDTINALCE
;
A
#
# COMPACT_ATOMS: atom_id res chain seq x y z
N ARG A 1 -11.11 22.09 -6.63
CA ARG A 1 -11.17 23.29 -5.77
C ARG A 1 -12.48 24.01 -6.02
N GLY A 2 -13.06 24.62 -4.96
CA GLY A 2 -14.19 25.54 -5.07
C GLY A 2 -13.77 26.91 -5.55
N GLU A 3 -14.76 27.82 -5.78
CA GLU A 3 -14.51 29.21 -6.13
C GLU A 3 -13.76 29.99 -5.03
N ASP A 4 -13.89 29.54 -3.78
CA ASP A 4 -13.19 30.04 -2.59
C ASP A 4 -11.78 29.48 -2.41
N ASN A 5 -11.29 28.70 -3.40
CA ASN A 5 -10.00 28.01 -3.41
C ASN A 5 -9.87 26.84 -2.40
N SER A 6 -10.93 26.46 -1.70
CA SER A 6 -10.97 25.33 -0.76
C SER A 6 -11.11 23.99 -1.50
N TYR A 7 -10.67 22.91 -0.83
CA TYR A 7 -10.83 21.54 -1.33
C TYR A 7 -12.12 20.93 -0.81
N TYR A 8 -12.86 20.31 -1.72
CA TYR A 8 -14.13 19.65 -1.42
C TYR A 8 -14.13 18.21 -1.89
N GLU A 9 -14.69 17.33 -1.06
CA GLU A 9 -15.02 15.95 -1.43
C GLU A 9 -16.52 15.84 -1.58
N THR A 10 -16.99 15.27 -2.70
CA THR A 10 -18.41 14.98 -2.91
C THR A 10 -18.63 13.47 -2.87
N ILE A 11 -19.41 13.01 -1.89
CA ILE A 11 -19.82 11.63 -1.74
C ILE A 11 -21.33 11.57 -1.89
N SER A 12 -21.81 10.89 -2.93
CA SER A 12 -23.22 10.91 -3.31
C SER A 12 -23.69 12.36 -3.54
N ASN A 13 -24.56 12.89 -2.71
CA ASN A 13 -25.08 14.29 -2.81
C ASN A 13 -24.54 15.21 -1.71
N ASN A 14 -23.62 14.74 -0.89
CA ASN A 14 -23.04 15.53 0.19
C ASN A 14 -21.65 16.05 -0.21
N THR A 15 -21.46 17.35 -0.16
CA THR A 15 -20.18 18.02 -0.37
C THR A 15 -19.63 18.51 0.96
N ILE A 16 -18.40 18.09 1.28
CA ILE A 16 -17.71 18.36 2.55
C ILE A 16 -16.40 19.06 2.24
N CYS A 17 -16.10 20.15 2.94
CA CYS A 17 -14.77 20.76 2.90
C CYS A 17 -13.75 19.86 3.59
N ILE A 18 -12.60 19.65 2.95
CA ILE A 18 -11.51 18.77 3.44
C ILE A 18 -10.20 19.52 3.65
N ASP A 19 -10.21 20.85 3.72
CA ASP A 19 -9.00 21.67 3.87
C ASP A 19 -8.17 21.29 5.10
N GLU A 20 -8.80 20.92 6.22
CA GLU A 20 -8.11 20.49 7.43
C GLU A 20 -7.42 19.12 7.29
N GLU A 21 -7.81 18.34 6.30
CA GLU A 21 -7.26 17.00 6.04
C GLU A 21 -6.11 17.03 5.04
N VAL A 22 -6.07 18.03 4.14
CA VAL A 22 -5.04 18.11 3.10
C VAL A 22 -3.74 18.67 3.67
N PRO A 23 -2.59 18.00 3.44
CA PRO A 23 -1.34 18.43 4.04
C PRO A 23 -0.63 19.58 3.31
N PHE A 24 -1.01 19.89 2.07
CA PHE A 24 -0.45 20.95 1.23
C PHE A 24 -1.32 21.24 0.01
N ASP A 25 -1.09 22.38 -0.63
CA ASP A 25 -1.75 22.74 -1.88
C ASP A 25 -1.25 21.94 -3.07
N LEU A 26 -2.18 21.57 -3.97
CA LEU A 26 -1.86 20.84 -5.20
C LEU A 26 -1.62 21.78 -6.38
N PRO A 27 -0.71 21.40 -7.32
CA PRO A 27 -0.61 22.04 -8.62
C PRO A 27 -1.91 21.91 -9.43
N ASP A 28 -2.07 22.77 -10.43
CA ASP A 28 -3.21 22.70 -11.34
C ASP A 28 -3.30 21.34 -12.05
N GLY A 29 -4.52 20.83 -12.16
CA GLY A 29 -4.79 19.53 -12.77
C GLY A 29 -4.55 18.32 -11.88
N TRP A 30 -4.09 18.52 -10.62
CA TRP A 30 -3.99 17.47 -9.62
C TRP A 30 -5.23 17.45 -8.73
N ILE A 31 -5.55 16.27 -8.20
CA ILE A 31 -6.67 16.11 -7.26
C ILE A 31 -6.22 15.37 -6.00
N TRP A 32 -6.83 15.68 -4.86
CA TRP A 32 -6.81 14.80 -3.70
C TRP A 32 -7.80 13.67 -3.88
N CYS A 33 -7.38 12.45 -3.60
CA CYS A 33 -8.23 11.27 -3.73
C CYS A 33 -8.07 10.35 -2.52
N ARG A 34 -9.18 9.82 -2.00
CA ARG A 34 -9.13 8.79 -0.97
C ARG A 34 -8.52 7.52 -1.57
N LEU A 35 -7.63 6.86 -0.81
CA LEU A 35 -6.96 5.65 -1.31
C LEU A 35 -7.96 4.55 -1.70
N LYS A 36 -9.10 4.47 -1.01
CA LYS A 36 -10.21 3.57 -1.37
C LYS A 36 -10.77 3.80 -2.78
N SER A 37 -10.80 5.06 -3.22
CA SER A 37 -11.34 5.44 -4.53
C SER A 37 -10.39 5.13 -5.69
N LEU A 38 -9.12 4.82 -5.39
CA LEU A 38 -8.13 4.36 -6.37
C LEU A 38 -8.15 2.84 -6.56
N ALA A 39 -8.76 2.10 -5.62
CA ALA A 39 -8.81 0.65 -5.70
C ALA A 39 -9.58 0.20 -6.94
N ASP A 40 -9.17 -0.92 -7.50
CA ASP A 40 -9.90 -1.58 -8.59
C ASP A 40 -11.36 -1.79 -8.18
N PRO A 41 -12.35 -1.58 -9.05
CA PRO A 41 -13.76 -1.62 -8.68
C PRO A 41 -14.28 -3.01 -8.31
N HIS A 42 -13.51 -4.09 -8.56
CA HIS A 42 -13.96 -5.43 -8.20
C HIS A 42 -13.94 -5.65 -6.67
N GLU A 43 -14.75 -6.61 -6.23
CA GLU A 43 -14.85 -6.97 -4.82
C GLU A 43 -13.48 -7.42 -4.27
N ASN A 44 -13.22 -7.05 -3.02
CA ASN A 44 -11.99 -7.40 -2.32
C ASN A 44 -10.69 -6.85 -2.92
N SER A 45 -10.73 -5.80 -3.73
CA SER A 45 -9.53 -5.12 -4.26
C SER A 45 -8.71 -4.39 -3.18
N PHE A 46 -9.31 -4.04 -2.04
CA PHE A 46 -8.65 -3.38 -0.92
C PHE A 46 -9.04 -4.07 0.41
N VAL A 47 -8.19 -4.97 0.89
CA VAL A 47 -8.51 -5.89 2.00
C VAL A 47 -7.41 -6.03 3.03
N ASP A 48 -7.82 -6.33 4.25
CA ASP A 48 -6.95 -6.83 5.32
C ASP A 48 -6.50 -8.26 5.07
N GLY A 49 -5.33 -8.61 5.61
CA GLY A 49 -4.95 -9.99 5.86
C GLY A 49 -5.92 -10.69 6.81
N PRO A 50 -5.86 -12.02 6.90
CA PRO A 50 -6.79 -12.82 7.68
C PRO A 50 -6.64 -12.52 9.19
N PHE A 51 -7.68 -12.81 9.96
CA PHE A 51 -7.53 -12.82 11.42
C PHE A 51 -6.41 -13.79 11.83
N GLY A 52 -5.67 -13.44 12.89
CA GLY A 52 -4.51 -14.20 13.32
C GLY A 52 -4.79 -15.68 13.60
N SER A 53 -6.01 -16.03 14.02
CA SER A 53 -6.47 -17.42 14.18
C SER A 53 -6.56 -18.20 12.87
N ASN A 54 -6.76 -17.51 11.73
CA ASN A 54 -6.94 -18.13 10.42
C ASN A 54 -5.63 -18.35 9.67
N LEU A 55 -4.56 -17.68 10.06
CA LEU A 55 -3.21 -17.91 9.52
C LEU A 55 -2.20 -17.80 10.67
N LYS A 56 -1.90 -18.90 11.30
CA LYS A 56 -0.94 -19.02 12.39
C LYS A 56 0.13 -20.06 12.07
N THR A 57 1.12 -20.20 12.94
CA THR A 57 2.28 -21.07 12.73
C THR A 57 1.94 -22.52 12.35
N ASP A 58 0.85 -23.06 12.91
CA ASP A 58 0.38 -24.44 12.61
C ASP A 58 -0.08 -24.61 11.14
N HIS A 59 -0.35 -23.50 10.44
CA HIS A 59 -0.73 -23.50 9.02
C HIS A 59 0.49 -23.35 8.09
N TYR A 60 1.68 -23.21 8.64
CA TYR A 60 2.89 -23.06 7.84
C TYR A 60 3.41 -24.41 7.37
N THR A 61 4.09 -24.42 6.24
CA THR A 61 4.74 -25.58 5.66
C THR A 61 6.13 -25.20 5.14
N ASP A 62 7.05 -26.17 5.14
CA ASP A 62 8.37 -26.01 4.52
C ASP A 62 8.33 -26.24 3.00
N ARG A 63 7.20 -26.75 2.48
CA ARG A 63 7.02 -26.90 1.04
C ARG A 63 6.78 -25.54 0.40
N ARG A 64 7.46 -25.27 -0.71
CA ARG A 64 7.23 -24.08 -1.53
C ARG A 64 5.91 -24.21 -2.29
N GLU A 65 4.81 -23.82 -1.63
CA GLU A 65 3.47 -23.83 -2.21
C GLU A 65 2.95 -22.39 -2.38
N VAL A 66 2.32 -21.81 -1.34
CA VAL A 66 1.84 -20.42 -1.38
C VAL A 66 2.63 -19.58 -0.39
N ARG A 67 3.31 -18.57 -0.88
CA ARG A 67 4.16 -17.71 -0.05
C ARG A 67 3.34 -16.78 0.81
N ILE A 68 3.73 -16.64 2.08
CA ILE A 68 3.10 -15.72 3.03
C ILE A 68 3.89 -14.42 3.04
N ILE A 69 3.20 -13.29 2.83
CA ILE A 69 3.77 -11.95 2.98
C ILE A 69 3.60 -11.48 4.42
N GLN A 70 4.72 -11.17 5.05
CA GLN A 70 4.80 -10.67 6.42
C GLN A 70 5.46 -9.28 6.46
N LEU A 71 5.43 -8.60 7.61
CA LEU A 71 6.04 -7.28 7.78
C LEU A 71 7.52 -7.21 7.41
N ASN A 72 8.27 -8.27 7.66
CA ASN A 72 9.69 -8.37 7.35
C ASN A 72 9.99 -8.43 5.84
N ASN A 73 8.95 -8.66 5.01
CA ASN A 73 9.06 -8.60 3.56
C ASN A 73 8.84 -7.19 3.00
N ILE A 74 8.30 -6.27 3.81
CA ILE A 74 7.98 -4.90 3.40
C ILE A 74 9.11 -3.96 3.81
N GLY A 75 9.99 -3.63 2.87
CA GLY A 75 11.05 -2.64 3.04
C GLY A 75 10.57 -1.21 2.77
N GLU A 76 11.50 -0.26 2.72
CA GLU A 76 11.25 1.07 2.17
C GLU A 76 11.36 0.98 0.66
N PHE A 77 10.24 1.14 -0.03
CA PHE A 77 10.09 1.05 -1.50
C PHE A 77 10.44 -0.32 -2.11
N THR A 78 11.02 -1.24 -1.38
CA THR A 78 11.58 -2.48 -1.91
C THR A 78 11.05 -3.72 -1.18
N TRP A 79 10.94 -4.80 -1.93
CA TRP A 79 10.68 -6.12 -1.38
C TRP A 79 11.92 -6.66 -0.65
N LYS A 80 11.73 -7.23 0.53
CA LYS A 80 12.76 -7.96 1.28
C LYS A 80 12.50 -9.45 1.25
N ASN A 81 13.46 -10.20 0.74
CA ASN A 81 13.34 -11.65 0.62
C ASN A 81 13.75 -12.38 1.93
N ASN A 82 13.32 -11.85 3.08
CA ASN A 82 13.67 -12.35 4.41
C ASN A 82 12.57 -13.20 5.01
N GLY A 83 12.93 -14.15 5.88
CA GLY A 83 11.99 -14.92 6.70
C GLY A 83 10.91 -15.61 5.86
N ILE A 84 11.33 -16.30 4.81
CA ILE A 84 10.42 -16.97 3.85
C ILE A 84 9.54 -17.97 4.59
N LYS A 85 8.22 -17.84 4.44
CA LYS A 85 7.22 -18.76 4.97
C LYS A 85 6.22 -19.10 3.88
N TYR A 86 5.73 -20.33 3.93
CA TYR A 86 4.71 -20.83 3.01
C TYR A 86 3.52 -21.40 3.78
N THR A 87 2.38 -21.44 3.15
CA THR A 87 1.22 -22.23 3.54
C THR A 87 0.82 -23.13 2.38
N THR A 88 0.03 -24.18 2.66
CA THR A 88 -0.41 -25.10 1.62
C THR A 88 -1.41 -24.44 0.67
N TYR A 89 -1.47 -24.90 -0.59
CA TYR A 89 -2.50 -24.47 -1.53
C TYR A 89 -3.90 -24.69 -0.95
N ARG A 90 -4.15 -25.83 -0.29
CA ARG A 90 -5.43 -26.13 0.36
C ARG A 90 -5.80 -25.08 1.41
N HIS A 91 -4.84 -24.66 2.24
CA HIS A 91 -5.11 -23.64 3.26
C HIS A 91 -5.31 -22.25 2.65
N ALA A 92 -4.52 -21.92 1.63
CA ALA A 92 -4.66 -20.63 0.92
C ALA A 92 -6.03 -20.48 0.24
N GLU A 93 -6.68 -21.58 -0.18
CA GLU A 93 -8.06 -21.50 -0.69
C GLU A 93 -9.06 -21.03 0.38
N THR A 94 -8.87 -21.40 1.64
CA THR A 94 -9.72 -20.90 2.75
C THR A 94 -9.50 -19.41 3.03
N LEU A 95 -8.41 -18.84 2.52
CA LEU A 95 -8.00 -17.44 2.64
C LEU A 95 -8.16 -16.68 1.31
N SER A 96 -9.07 -17.09 0.44
CA SER A 96 -9.22 -16.59 -0.93
C SER A 96 -9.23 -15.05 -1.04
N ARG A 97 -9.93 -14.37 -0.12
CA ARG A 97 -9.97 -12.91 -0.01
C ARG A 97 -8.59 -12.28 0.21
N CYS A 98 -7.68 -12.98 0.88
CA CYS A 98 -6.34 -12.50 1.24
C CYS A 98 -5.26 -12.94 0.25
N LYS A 99 -5.61 -13.66 -0.82
CA LYS A 99 -4.69 -13.97 -1.90
C LYS A 99 -4.23 -12.67 -2.57
N SER A 100 -2.98 -12.65 -2.96
CA SER A 100 -2.34 -11.49 -3.57
C SER A 100 -1.46 -11.97 -4.72
N TYR A 101 -1.22 -11.13 -5.68
CA TYR A 101 -0.55 -11.48 -6.92
C TYR A 101 0.59 -10.51 -7.24
N PRO A 102 1.55 -10.89 -8.07
CA PRO A 102 2.55 -9.97 -8.59
C PRO A 102 1.93 -8.67 -9.11
N GLY A 103 2.52 -7.55 -8.72
CA GLY A 103 2.01 -6.23 -9.09
C GLY A 103 0.93 -5.64 -8.16
N ASP A 104 0.39 -6.39 -7.20
CA ASP A 104 -0.45 -5.81 -6.14
C ASP A 104 0.42 -4.97 -5.19
N ILE A 105 -0.18 -3.94 -4.58
CA ILE A 105 0.47 -3.17 -3.51
C ILE A 105 0.15 -3.83 -2.17
N VAL A 106 1.18 -4.02 -1.34
CA VAL A 106 1.01 -4.44 0.06
C VAL A 106 1.50 -3.35 0.98
N ILE A 107 0.67 -3.02 1.98
CA ILE A 107 0.91 -1.95 2.95
C ILE A 107 1.02 -2.55 4.35
N ALA A 108 2.06 -2.17 5.09
CA ALA A 108 2.25 -2.58 6.48
C ALA A 108 1.28 -1.83 7.41
N LYS A 109 0.54 -2.56 8.25
CA LYS A 109 -0.30 -1.96 9.30
C LYS A 109 0.43 -1.67 10.60
N MET A 110 1.52 -2.39 10.88
CA MET A 110 2.30 -2.22 12.11
C MET A 110 3.59 -1.45 11.86
N MET A 111 4.19 -0.97 12.93
CA MET A 111 5.39 -0.13 12.92
C MET A 111 6.60 -0.77 12.20
N PRO A 112 7.22 -0.02 11.29
CA PRO A 112 6.80 1.27 10.77
C PRO A 112 5.58 1.14 9.87
N ALA A 113 4.41 1.62 10.37
CA ALA A 113 3.15 1.53 9.64
C ALA A 113 3.17 2.41 8.37
N GLY A 114 2.41 2.00 7.37
CA GLY A 114 2.29 2.75 6.12
C GLY A 114 3.42 2.49 5.11
N ARG A 115 4.43 1.65 5.42
CA ARG A 115 5.36 1.21 4.37
C ARG A 115 4.62 0.38 3.34
N ALA A 116 4.87 0.66 2.08
CA ALA A 116 4.22 0.01 0.96
C ALA A 116 5.24 -0.52 -0.05
N ILE A 117 4.96 -1.67 -0.62
CA ILE A 117 5.74 -2.29 -1.69
C ILE A 117 4.81 -2.82 -2.79
N ILE A 118 5.36 -3.01 -3.97
CA ILE A 118 4.72 -3.81 -5.02
C ILE A 118 5.22 -5.25 -4.88
N ILE A 119 4.31 -6.21 -4.92
CA ILE A 119 4.64 -7.63 -4.88
C ILE A 119 5.46 -7.99 -6.11
N PRO A 120 6.66 -8.58 -5.95
CA PRO A 120 7.51 -8.99 -7.07
C PRO A 120 6.96 -10.26 -7.76
N ASP A 121 7.38 -10.45 -8.99
CA ASP A 121 7.11 -11.66 -9.78
C ASP A 121 8.12 -12.77 -9.45
N ILE A 122 7.99 -13.34 -8.24
CA ILE A 122 8.83 -14.45 -7.73
C ILE A 122 8.00 -15.73 -7.56
N GLU A 123 6.74 -15.58 -7.17
CA GLU A 123 5.76 -16.65 -7.02
C GLU A 123 4.46 -16.24 -7.73
N ASP A 124 3.71 -17.19 -8.24
CA ASP A 124 2.45 -16.93 -8.95
C ASP A 124 1.36 -16.38 -8.03
N VAL A 125 1.39 -16.80 -6.75
CA VAL A 125 0.38 -16.43 -5.76
C VAL A 125 0.99 -16.29 -4.37
N TYR A 126 0.43 -15.35 -3.62
CA TYR A 126 0.80 -15.06 -2.24
C TYR A 126 -0.44 -14.99 -1.36
N VAL A 127 -0.25 -15.03 -0.05
CA VAL A 127 -1.24 -14.69 0.97
C VAL A 127 -0.63 -13.67 1.91
N ILE A 128 -1.35 -12.57 2.17
CA ILE A 128 -0.90 -11.56 3.14
C ILE A 128 -1.20 -11.99 4.58
N SER A 129 -0.31 -11.68 5.51
CA SER A 129 -0.54 -11.88 6.95
C SER A 129 -1.49 -10.83 7.54
N SER A 130 -1.96 -11.07 8.77
CA SER A 130 -2.87 -10.17 9.50
C SER A 130 -2.35 -8.73 9.67
N ASP A 131 -1.05 -8.54 9.58
CA ASP A 131 -0.40 -7.24 9.77
C ASP A 131 -0.19 -6.46 8.47
N CYS A 132 -0.71 -6.99 7.38
CA CYS A 132 -0.63 -6.43 6.04
C CYS A 132 -2.01 -6.13 5.48
N VAL A 133 -2.04 -5.20 4.54
CA VAL A 133 -3.20 -4.84 3.71
C VAL A 133 -2.79 -4.96 2.26
N ARG A 134 -3.64 -5.55 1.42
CA ARG A 134 -3.46 -5.57 -0.03
C ARG A 134 -4.34 -4.51 -0.68
N LEU A 135 -3.78 -3.81 -1.66
CA LEU A 135 -4.47 -2.87 -2.55
C LEU A 135 -4.19 -3.27 -4.01
N GLN A 136 -5.24 -3.54 -4.75
CA GLN A 136 -5.21 -3.73 -6.20
C GLN A 136 -5.65 -2.44 -6.88
N LEU A 137 -4.91 -2.03 -7.89
CA LEU A 137 -5.16 -0.81 -8.65
C LEU A 137 -5.49 -1.15 -10.11
N PRO A 138 -6.40 -0.41 -10.73
CA PRO A 138 -6.70 -0.57 -12.15
C PRO A 138 -5.52 -0.11 -13.02
N ASN A 139 -5.48 -0.54 -14.27
CA ASN A 139 -4.36 -0.31 -15.18
C ASN A 139 -4.16 1.17 -15.59
N TYR A 140 -5.16 2.02 -15.37
CA TYR A 140 -5.08 3.47 -15.63
C TYR A 140 -4.51 4.29 -14.46
N ILE A 141 -4.05 3.61 -13.40
CA ILE A 141 -3.30 4.18 -12.27
C ILE A 141 -1.90 3.58 -12.25
N ASP A 142 -0.88 4.43 -12.17
CA ASP A 142 0.51 3.96 -12.03
C ASP A 142 0.76 3.44 -10.60
N LYS A 143 0.96 2.12 -10.50
CA LYS A 143 1.15 1.43 -9.21
C LYS A 143 2.39 1.91 -8.45
N ARG A 144 3.47 2.23 -9.17
CA ARG A 144 4.71 2.73 -8.58
C ARG A 144 4.51 4.13 -8.02
N TYR A 145 3.79 4.98 -8.76
CA TYR A 145 3.44 6.31 -8.29
C TYR A 145 2.68 6.22 -6.94
N VAL A 146 1.63 5.41 -6.87
CA VAL A 146 0.84 5.25 -5.64
C VAL A 146 1.70 4.69 -4.50
N MET A 147 2.51 3.69 -4.76
CA MET A 147 3.46 3.14 -3.77
C MET A 147 4.42 4.23 -3.25
N TYR A 148 4.99 5.07 -4.13
CA TYR A 148 5.88 6.17 -3.73
C TYR A 148 5.15 7.22 -2.91
N MET A 149 3.91 7.56 -3.28
CA MET A 149 3.11 8.52 -2.52
C MET A 149 2.79 8.02 -1.11
N ILE A 150 2.38 6.76 -0.96
CA ILE A 150 2.13 6.15 0.36
C ILE A 150 3.40 6.20 1.24
N ASN A 151 4.55 5.90 0.67
CA ASN A 151 5.84 5.93 1.37
C ASN A 151 6.40 7.35 1.57
N SER A 152 5.86 8.38 0.89
CA SER A 152 6.39 9.73 1.02
C SER A 152 6.30 10.23 2.48
N PRO A 153 7.29 11.00 2.98
CA PRO A 153 7.30 11.43 4.37
C PRO A 153 6.04 12.17 4.79
N THR A 154 5.47 12.98 3.89
CA THR A 154 4.26 13.75 4.17
C THR A 154 3.03 12.86 4.31
N ILE A 155 2.80 11.95 3.38
CA ILE A 155 1.65 11.02 3.44
C ILE A 155 1.84 10.01 4.57
N ASN A 156 3.06 9.52 4.79
CA ASN A 156 3.34 8.60 5.89
C ASN A 156 3.09 9.26 7.26
N LYS A 157 3.38 10.54 7.44
CA LYS A 157 2.98 11.30 8.65
C LYS A 157 1.47 11.27 8.87
N CYS A 158 0.65 11.34 7.81
CA CYS A 158 -0.81 11.23 7.92
C CYS A 158 -1.23 9.82 8.37
N VAL A 159 -0.57 8.77 7.87
CA VAL A 159 -0.76 7.39 8.38
C VAL A 159 -0.40 7.31 9.85
N MET A 160 0.72 7.89 10.26
CA MET A 160 1.22 7.85 11.64
C MET A 160 0.35 8.62 12.64
N LYS A 161 -0.24 9.74 12.26
CA LYS A 161 -1.23 10.47 13.10
C LYS A 161 -2.42 9.57 13.47
N ASN A 162 -2.75 8.62 12.64
CA ASN A 162 -3.86 7.70 12.80
C ASN A 162 -3.50 6.37 13.48
N VAL A 163 -2.25 6.21 13.94
CA VAL A 163 -1.80 5.00 14.64
C VAL A 163 -2.30 5.00 16.09
N GLN A 164 -2.78 3.87 16.56
CA GLN A 164 -3.30 3.68 17.92
C GLN A 164 -2.57 2.52 18.63
N GLY A 165 -2.50 2.59 19.94
CA GLY A 165 -1.97 1.55 20.83
C GLY A 165 -0.73 1.97 21.61
N ILE A 166 -0.56 1.39 22.80
CA ILE A 166 0.63 1.52 23.65
C ILE A 166 1.50 0.29 23.39
N GLY A 167 2.72 0.48 22.89
CA GLY A 167 3.70 -0.59 22.63
C GLY A 167 3.62 -1.22 21.22
N ARG A 168 2.48 -1.69 20.75
CA ARG A 168 2.27 -2.17 19.37
C ARG A 168 1.33 -1.23 18.63
N THR A 169 1.87 -0.14 18.14
CA THR A 169 1.12 0.84 17.39
C THR A 169 0.76 0.29 15.98
N ARG A 170 -0.52 0.38 15.63
CA ARG A 170 -1.05 -0.17 14.38
C ARG A 170 -2.06 0.79 13.75
N THR A 171 -2.05 0.87 12.43
CA THR A 171 -3.13 1.47 11.65
C THR A 171 -4.19 0.41 11.31
N SER A 172 -5.31 0.83 10.74
CA SER A 172 -6.38 -0.08 10.30
C SER A 172 -6.67 0.07 8.82
N LEU A 173 -7.30 -0.94 8.21
CA LEU A 173 -7.77 -0.86 6.83
C LEU A 173 -8.70 0.34 6.62
N SER A 174 -9.62 0.61 7.56
CA SER A 174 -10.54 1.75 7.46
C SER A 174 -9.78 3.09 7.39
N LYS A 175 -8.77 3.27 8.23
CA LYS A 175 -7.94 4.47 8.21
C LYS A 175 -7.11 4.59 6.93
N LEU A 176 -6.56 3.49 6.42
CA LEU A 176 -5.86 3.48 5.15
C LEU A 176 -6.79 3.78 3.97
N LYS A 177 -8.02 3.30 4.02
CA LYS A 177 -9.04 3.60 2.99
C LYS A 177 -9.35 5.10 2.88
N GLU A 178 -9.36 5.81 4.00
CA GLU A 178 -9.63 7.26 4.06
C GLU A 178 -8.39 8.12 3.86
N LEU A 179 -7.21 7.53 3.72
CA LEU A 179 -5.97 8.28 3.46
C LEU A 179 -6.07 9.07 2.15
N LEU A 180 -5.85 10.38 2.23
CA LEU A 180 -5.75 11.24 1.06
C LEU A 180 -4.39 11.10 0.39
N VAL A 181 -4.39 10.92 -0.91
CA VAL A 181 -3.20 10.89 -1.76
C VAL A 181 -3.37 11.86 -2.94
N PRO A 182 -2.31 12.60 -3.32
CA PRO A 182 -2.37 13.51 -4.46
C PRO A 182 -2.26 12.71 -5.76
N ILE A 183 -3.16 12.96 -6.71
CA ILE A 183 -3.22 12.23 -7.98
C ILE A 183 -3.12 13.19 -9.15
N PRO A 184 -1.99 13.19 -9.88
CA PRO A 184 -1.83 13.89 -11.14
C PRO A 184 -2.46 13.13 -12.31
N PRO A 185 -2.57 13.75 -13.49
CA PRO A 185 -2.86 13.03 -14.73
C PRO A 185 -1.92 11.84 -14.96
N TYR A 186 -2.43 10.73 -15.50
CA TYR A 186 -1.70 9.46 -15.64
C TYR A 186 -0.29 9.60 -16.26
N LYS A 187 -0.15 10.43 -17.30
CA LYS A 187 1.15 10.69 -17.91
C LYS A 187 2.17 11.24 -16.91
N GLN A 188 1.74 12.13 -16.01
CA GLN A 188 2.61 12.68 -14.97
C GLN A 188 2.91 11.64 -13.89
N GLN A 189 1.95 10.78 -13.53
CA GLN A 189 2.23 9.65 -12.62
C GLN A 189 3.40 8.81 -13.16
N CYS A 190 3.36 8.41 -14.42
CA CYS A 190 4.41 7.62 -15.06
C CYS A 190 5.76 8.38 -15.12
N GLN A 191 5.76 9.69 -15.38
CA GLN A 191 6.98 10.50 -15.39
C GLN A 191 7.62 10.60 -14.01
N ILE A 192 6.81 10.82 -12.99
CA ILE A 192 7.27 10.91 -11.60
C ILE A 192 7.85 9.56 -11.17
N SER A 193 7.13 8.46 -11.36
CA SER A 193 7.62 7.13 -10.99
C SER A 193 8.89 6.73 -11.73
N ALA A 194 9.03 7.08 -13.02
CA ALA A 194 10.26 6.84 -13.78
C ALA A 194 11.45 7.62 -13.21
N THR A 195 11.24 8.88 -12.78
CA THR A 195 12.27 9.71 -12.16
C THR A 195 12.69 9.15 -10.81
N PHE A 196 11.75 8.78 -9.96
CA PHE A 196 12.05 8.14 -8.67
C PHE A 196 12.80 6.83 -8.82
N ASN A 197 12.40 5.97 -9.77
CA ASN A 197 13.10 4.72 -10.05
C ASN A 197 14.59 4.96 -10.41
N LYS A 198 14.87 5.94 -11.26
CA LYS A 198 16.25 6.29 -11.60
C LYS A 198 17.03 6.76 -10.38
N SER A 199 16.43 7.61 -9.56
CA SER A 199 17.08 8.14 -8.34
C SER A 199 17.39 7.03 -7.34
N LEU A 200 16.45 6.10 -7.11
CA LEU A 200 16.66 4.94 -6.23
C LEU A 200 17.79 4.04 -6.78
N PHE A 201 17.78 3.76 -8.08
CA PHE A 201 18.84 2.96 -8.70
C PHE A 201 20.24 3.58 -8.53
N TYR A 202 20.37 4.90 -8.70
CA TYR A 202 21.64 5.58 -8.48
C TYR A 202 22.06 5.56 -7.01
N PHE A 203 21.10 5.74 -6.09
CA PHE A 203 21.36 5.66 -4.66
C PHE A 203 21.87 4.28 -4.23
N ASP A 204 21.21 3.21 -4.67
CA ASP A 204 21.63 1.83 -4.39
C ASP A 204 23.00 1.52 -4.99
N THR A 205 23.27 2.02 -6.20
CA THR A 205 24.58 1.86 -6.87
C THR A 205 25.70 2.56 -6.09
N ILE A 206 25.45 3.78 -5.62
CA ILE A 206 26.44 4.53 -4.81
C ILE A 206 26.70 3.81 -3.49
N ASN A 207 25.67 3.35 -2.79
CA ASN A 207 25.83 2.61 -1.54
C ASN A 207 26.65 1.33 -1.73
N ALA A 208 26.39 0.58 -2.80
CA ALA A 208 27.14 -0.64 -3.12
C ALA A 208 28.62 -0.39 -3.50
N LEU A 209 28.97 0.83 -3.91
CA LEU A 209 30.36 1.22 -4.19
C LEU A 209 31.11 1.71 -2.94
N CYS A 210 30.38 2.01 -1.86
CA CYS A 210 30.94 2.49 -0.59
C CYS A 210 31.11 1.37 0.46
N GLU A 211 30.59 0.17 0.19
CA GLU A 211 30.78 -1.06 0.98
C GLU A 211 31.98 -1.87 0.45
#